data_4fbc4fdb35b4d2db2b3a879b861dc087
#
_entry.id   4fbc4fdb35b4d2db2b3a879b861dc087
#
_cell.length_a   1.000
_cell.length_b   1.000
_cell.length_c   1.000
_cell.angle_alpha   90.00
_cell.angle_beta   90.00
_cell.angle_gamma   90.00
#
_symmetry.space_group_name_H-M   'P 1'
#
loop_
_entity.id
_entity.type
_entity.pdbx_description
1 polymer ?
#
loop_
_entity_poly.entity_id
_entity_poly.type
_entity_poly.pdbx_seq_one_letter_code
_entity_poly.pdbx_strand_id
1 'polypeptide(L)'
;MKRKPSLLVVFLTVFIDLIGFGIVVPLVPIYSRHYGAGGFVIGAIIASYSAMQFLFSPVWGRLSDHHGRRPILLISTAGAALSYVLFAIGSGVENHTAALWALLLARIFAGVCGGNITVAQAYIADITPPEHRSKRMGLIGMAFGLGFIFGPAIS
;
A
#
# COMPACT_ATOMS: atom_id res chain seq x y z
N MET A 1 -6.33 29.36 6.04
CA MET A 1 -7.53 28.56 6.42
C MET A 1 -7.08 27.16 6.82
N LYS A 2 -7.15 26.82 8.12
CA LYS A 2 -6.92 25.43 8.57
C LYS A 2 -8.11 24.59 8.11
N ARG A 3 -7.94 23.79 7.05
CA ARG A 3 -8.98 22.86 6.60
C ARG A 3 -9.25 21.84 7.71
N LYS A 4 -10.53 21.71 8.09
CA LYS A 4 -10.96 20.75 9.12
C LYS A 4 -10.49 19.32 8.70
N PRO A 5 -9.97 18.53 9.63
CA PRO A 5 -9.59 17.15 9.35
C PRO A 5 -10.82 16.35 8.91
N SER A 6 -10.71 15.64 7.79
CA SER A 6 -11.81 14.84 7.23
C SER A 6 -11.49 13.36 7.33
N LEU A 7 -12.23 12.62 8.14
CA LEU A 7 -12.16 11.17 8.21
C LEU A 7 -12.48 10.50 6.88
N LEU A 8 -13.41 11.08 6.12
CA LEU A 8 -13.80 10.56 4.81
C LEU A 8 -12.61 10.56 3.84
N VAL A 9 -11.81 11.64 3.81
CA VAL A 9 -10.64 11.73 2.94
C VAL A 9 -9.61 10.68 3.32
N VAL A 10 -9.33 10.50 4.61
CA VAL A 10 -8.40 9.47 5.09
C VAL A 10 -8.88 8.07 4.73
N PHE A 11 -10.17 7.79 4.97
CA PHE A 11 -10.79 6.52 4.62
C PHE A 11 -10.68 6.23 3.12
N LEU A 12 -11.07 7.18 2.26
CA LEU A 12 -11.01 7.01 0.80
C LEU A 12 -9.58 6.81 0.30
N THR A 13 -8.61 7.54 0.86
CA THR A 13 -7.20 7.38 0.50
C THR A 13 -6.71 5.97 0.79
N VAL A 14 -6.96 5.47 2.01
CA VAL A 14 -6.58 4.11 2.41
C VAL A 14 -7.35 3.07 1.63
N PHE A 15 -8.63 3.27 1.39
CA PHE A 15 -9.48 2.35 0.65
C PHE A 15 -9.03 2.17 -0.80
N ILE A 16 -8.74 3.26 -1.51
CA ILE A 16 -8.24 3.21 -2.90
C ILE A 16 -6.89 2.48 -2.95
N ASP A 17 -6.00 2.75 -2.00
CA ASP A 17 -4.71 2.08 -1.93
C ASP A 17 -4.86 0.57 -1.68
N LEU A 18 -5.77 0.19 -0.79
CA LEU A 18 -6.05 -1.21 -0.49
C LEU A 18 -6.74 -1.96 -1.65
N ILE A 19 -7.55 -1.28 -2.46
CA ILE A 19 -8.03 -1.86 -3.72
C ILE A 19 -6.85 -2.15 -4.66
N GLY A 20 -5.95 -1.19 -4.84
CA GLY A 20 -4.74 -1.38 -5.66
C GLY A 20 -3.87 -2.54 -5.15
N PHE A 21 -3.68 -2.63 -3.83
CA PHE A 21 -2.99 -3.75 -3.21
C PHE A 21 -3.72 -5.08 -3.44
N GLY A 22 -5.05 -5.10 -3.26
CA GLY A 22 -5.89 -6.28 -3.48
C GLY A 22 -5.87 -6.78 -4.93
N ILE A 23 -5.74 -5.88 -5.91
CA ILE A 23 -5.56 -6.24 -7.33
C ILE A 23 -4.17 -6.87 -7.55
N VAL A 24 -3.11 -6.28 -7.01
CA VAL A 24 -1.74 -6.70 -7.27
C VAL A 24 -1.39 -8.04 -6.59
N VAL A 25 -1.96 -8.32 -5.42
CA VAL A 25 -1.66 -9.57 -4.67
C VAL A 25 -1.89 -10.83 -5.49
N PRO A 26 -3.04 -11.06 -6.15
CA PRO A 26 -3.24 -12.22 -7.00
C PRO A 26 -2.45 -12.16 -8.31
N LEU A 27 -2.17 -10.96 -8.83
CA LEU A 27 -1.44 -10.78 -10.08
C LEU A 27 0.05 -11.17 -9.96
N VAL A 28 0.68 -10.97 -8.79
CA VAL A 28 2.08 -11.35 -8.58
C VAL A 28 2.35 -12.84 -8.87
N PRO A 29 1.61 -13.80 -8.30
CA PRO A 29 1.81 -15.22 -8.64
C PRO A 29 1.51 -15.54 -10.11
N ILE A 30 0.48 -14.91 -10.68
CA ILE A 30 0.06 -15.16 -12.07
C ILE A 30 1.16 -14.75 -13.04
N TYR A 31 1.62 -13.50 -12.97
CA TYR A 31 2.69 -13.01 -13.84
C TYR A 31 4.02 -13.69 -13.58
N SER A 32 4.39 -13.90 -12.32
CA SER A 32 5.66 -14.56 -11.99
C SER A 32 5.72 -15.99 -12.53
N ARG A 33 4.62 -16.75 -12.47
CA ARG A 33 4.54 -18.09 -13.08
C ARG A 33 4.62 -18.04 -14.60
N HIS A 34 3.97 -17.06 -15.22
CA HIS A 34 4.05 -16.85 -16.67
C HIS A 34 5.51 -16.66 -17.13
N TYR A 35 6.33 -15.99 -16.32
CA TYR A 35 7.75 -15.79 -16.55
C TYR A 35 8.64 -16.95 -16.05
N GLY A 36 8.06 -18.09 -15.69
CA GLY A 36 8.79 -19.28 -15.28
C GLY A 36 9.34 -19.27 -13.86
N ALA A 37 8.85 -18.37 -12.99
CA ALA A 37 9.29 -18.30 -11.61
C ALA A 37 8.81 -19.49 -10.79
N GLY A 38 9.71 -20.10 -10.02
CA GLY A 38 9.36 -21.08 -8.99
C GLY A 38 8.73 -20.46 -7.76
N GLY A 39 8.12 -21.28 -6.91
CA GLY A 39 7.42 -20.83 -5.69
C GLY A 39 8.29 -19.99 -4.75
N PHE A 40 9.59 -20.27 -4.65
CA PHE A 40 10.52 -19.49 -3.84
C PHE A 40 10.64 -18.02 -4.34
N VAL A 41 10.78 -17.82 -5.65
CA VAL A 41 10.90 -16.50 -6.26
C VAL A 41 9.59 -15.71 -6.08
N ILE A 42 8.45 -16.36 -6.28
CA ILE A 42 7.12 -15.77 -6.05
C ILE A 42 6.99 -15.33 -4.59
N GLY A 43 7.35 -16.21 -3.65
CA GLY A 43 7.35 -15.91 -2.23
C GLY A 43 8.28 -14.74 -1.86
N ALA A 44 9.47 -14.66 -2.46
CA ALA A 44 10.42 -13.58 -2.25
C ALA A 44 9.86 -12.23 -2.75
N ILE A 45 9.20 -12.21 -3.92
CA ILE A 45 8.56 -11.00 -4.47
C ILE A 45 7.44 -10.51 -3.54
N ILE A 46 6.61 -11.40 -3.02
CA ILE A 46 5.53 -11.04 -2.07
C ILE A 46 6.13 -10.57 -0.74
N ALA A 47 7.09 -11.31 -0.20
CA ALA A 47 7.71 -11.00 1.08
C ALA A 47 8.51 -9.69 1.07
N SER A 48 9.09 -9.31 -0.08
CA SER A 48 9.84 -8.05 -0.21
C SER A 48 9.00 -6.82 0.11
N TYR A 49 7.73 -6.80 -0.32
CA TYR A 49 6.78 -5.74 0.04
C TYR A 49 6.60 -5.64 1.57
N SER A 50 6.26 -6.76 2.20
CA SER A 50 6.00 -6.79 3.65
C SER A 50 7.24 -6.45 4.46
N ALA A 51 8.42 -6.93 4.04
CA ALA A 51 9.69 -6.63 4.69
C ALA A 51 10.01 -5.12 4.61
N MET A 52 9.87 -4.51 3.43
CA MET A 52 10.11 -3.08 3.25
C MET A 52 9.09 -2.24 4.02
N GLN A 53 7.81 -2.62 3.98
CA GLN A 53 6.77 -1.94 4.75
C GLN A 53 7.06 -1.99 6.26
N PHE A 54 7.48 -3.15 6.77
CA PHE A 54 7.85 -3.30 8.18
C PHE A 54 9.02 -2.37 8.55
N LEU A 55 10.08 -2.34 7.74
CA LEU A 55 11.28 -1.52 7.99
C LEU A 55 10.99 -0.02 7.91
N PHE A 56 10.16 0.42 6.95
CA PHE A 56 9.91 1.83 6.68
C PHE A 56 8.69 2.40 7.41
N SER A 57 7.78 1.59 7.92
CA SER A 57 6.62 2.07 8.70
C SER A 57 7.00 2.99 9.87
N PRO A 58 8.02 2.68 10.71
CA PRO A 58 8.45 3.60 11.77
C PRO A 58 9.01 4.92 11.25
N VAL A 59 9.68 4.89 10.08
CA VAL A 59 10.22 6.09 9.42
C VAL A 59 9.08 7.01 9.01
N TRP A 60 8.06 6.48 8.34
CA TRP A 60 6.87 7.22 7.93
C TRP A 60 6.09 7.77 9.13
N GLY A 61 5.97 6.96 10.20
CA GLY A 61 5.37 7.41 11.46
C GLY A 61 6.05 8.66 12.02
N ARG A 62 7.36 8.60 12.23
CA ARG A 62 8.18 9.72 12.74
C ARG A 62 8.15 10.93 11.79
N LEU A 63 8.25 10.70 10.48
CA LEU A 63 8.23 11.77 9.49
C LEU A 63 6.90 12.51 9.52
N SER A 64 5.80 11.79 9.70
CA SER A 64 4.47 12.37 9.82
C SER A 64 4.25 13.13 11.14
N ASP A 65 4.96 12.76 12.20
CA ASP A 65 4.94 13.50 13.47
C ASP A 65 5.60 14.88 13.31
N HIS A 66 6.68 14.98 12.53
CA HIS A 66 7.43 16.22 12.34
C HIS A 66 6.85 17.13 11.25
N HIS A 67 6.43 16.58 10.14
CA HIS A 67 5.98 17.33 8.95
C HIS A 67 4.46 17.43 8.83
N GLY A 68 3.72 16.77 9.71
CA GLY A 68 2.27 16.70 9.68
C GLY A 68 1.76 15.45 8.97
N ARG A 69 0.59 14.97 9.40
CA ARG A 69 -0.01 13.71 8.91
C ARG A 69 -0.41 13.78 7.44
N ARG A 70 -1.02 14.90 7.04
CA ARG A 70 -1.64 15.05 5.72
C ARG A 70 -0.62 15.04 4.57
N PRO A 71 0.45 15.86 4.57
CA PRO A 71 1.40 15.86 3.46
C PRO A 71 2.12 14.52 3.33
N ILE A 72 2.45 13.87 4.45
CA ILE A 72 3.11 12.57 4.45
C ILE A 72 2.18 11.46 3.94
N LEU A 73 0.90 11.49 4.31
CA LEU A 73 -0.10 10.57 3.76
C LEU A 73 -0.20 10.70 2.23
N LEU A 74 -0.22 11.93 1.71
CA LEU A 74 -0.29 12.18 0.27
C LEU A 74 0.97 11.69 -0.46
N ILE A 75 2.17 11.93 0.09
CA ILE A 75 3.44 11.48 -0.49
C ILE A 75 3.50 9.95 -0.50
N SER A 76 3.16 9.30 0.60
CA SER A 76 3.11 7.84 0.71
C SER A 76 2.14 7.23 -0.30
N THR A 77 0.92 7.78 -0.42
CA THR A 77 -0.09 7.32 -1.38
C THR A 77 0.34 7.55 -2.83
N ALA A 78 0.96 8.69 -3.13
CA ALA A 78 1.50 8.96 -4.47
C ALA A 78 2.62 7.97 -4.83
N GLY A 79 3.50 7.66 -3.89
CA GLY A 79 4.53 6.62 -4.07
C GLY A 79 3.94 5.23 -4.29
N ALA A 80 2.90 4.87 -3.55
CA ALA A 80 2.18 3.61 -3.76
C ALA A 80 1.53 3.56 -5.16
N ALA A 81 0.86 4.63 -5.59
CA ALA A 81 0.29 4.71 -6.95
C ALA A 81 1.36 4.55 -8.04
N LEU A 82 2.52 5.21 -7.88
CA LEU A 82 3.64 5.06 -8.80
C LEU A 82 4.15 3.61 -8.84
N SER A 83 4.17 2.91 -7.71
CA SER A 83 4.57 1.50 -7.66
C SER A 83 3.64 0.58 -8.45
N TYR A 84 2.34 0.87 -8.48
CA TYR A 84 1.38 0.13 -9.31
C TYR A 84 1.62 0.36 -10.81
N VAL A 85 1.97 1.58 -11.21
CA VAL A 85 2.37 1.89 -12.60
C VAL A 85 3.65 1.14 -12.97
N LEU A 86 4.66 1.14 -12.09
CA LEU A 86 5.89 0.37 -12.31
C LEU A 86 5.63 -1.13 -12.41
N PHE A 87 4.73 -1.66 -11.60
CA PHE A 87 4.30 -3.05 -11.68
C PHE A 87 3.66 -3.37 -13.04
N ALA A 88 2.73 -2.51 -13.51
CA ALA A 88 2.07 -2.66 -14.79
C ALA A 88 3.06 -2.61 -15.96
N ILE A 89 4.03 -1.69 -15.94
CA ILE A 89 5.08 -1.62 -16.95
C ILE A 89 5.95 -2.89 -16.90
N GLY A 90 6.35 -3.31 -15.71
CA GLY A 90 7.18 -4.51 -15.50
C GLY A 90 6.51 -5.80 -15.99
N SER A 91 5.18 -5.89 -15.84
CA SER A 91 4.40 -7.04 -16.32
C SER A 91 4.27 -7.12 -17.85
N GLY A 92 4.62 -6.06 -18.59
CA GLY A 92 4.64 -6.03 -20.06
C GLY A 92 6.01 -6.25 -20.68
N VAL A 93 7.06 -6.50 -19.90
CA VAL A 93 8.42 -6.72 -20.43
C VAL A 93 8.55 -8.11 -21.03
N GLU A 94 9.02 -8.20 -22.29
CA GLU A 94 9.15 -9.48 -23.02
C GLU A 94 10.24 -10.39 -22.44
N ASN A 95 11.31 -9.81 -21.91
CA ASN A 95 12.40 -10.59 -21.30
C ASN A 95 11.97 -11.08 -19.90
N HIS A 96 11.80 -12.39 -19.76
CA HIS A 96 11.32 -13.04 -18.53
C HIS A 96 12.14 -12.67 -17.28
N THR A 97 13.46 -12.66 -17.39
CA THR A 97 14.34 -12.31 -16.25
C THR A 97 14.19 -10.82 -15.89
N ALA A 98 14.17 -9.94 -16.89
CA ALA A 98 13.98 -8.50 -16.67
C ALA A 98 12.59 -8.20 -16.08
N ALA A 99 11.56 -8.91 -16.53
CA ALA A 99 10.22 -8.79 -15.97
C ALA A 99 10.16 -9.17 -14.49
N LEU A 100 10.78 -10.29 -14.09
CA LEU A 100 10.82 -10.70 -12.68
C LEU A 100 11.55 -9.69 -11.80
N TRP A 101 12.67 -9.13 -12.28
CA TRP A 101 13.37 -8.05 -11.57
C TRP A 101 12.52 -6.78 -11.48
N ALA A 102 11.82 -6.42 -12.54
CA ALA A 102 10.92 -5.26 -12.53
C ALA A 102 9.78 -5.44 -11.54
N LEU A 103 9.17 -6.63 -11.47
CA LEU A 103 8.13 -6.95 -10.48
C LEU A 103 8.67 -6.88 -9.05
N LEU A 104 9.86 -7.43 -8.81
CA LEU A 104 10.52 -7.36 -7.50
C LEU A 104 10.79 -5.93 -7.07
N LEU A 105 11.38 -5.11 -7.95
CA LEU A 105 11.67 -3.71 -7.66
C LEU A 105 10.41 -2.89 -7.43
N ALA A 106 9.36 -3.12 -8.21
CA ALA A 106 8.06 -2.48 -8.00
C ALA A 106 7.46 -2.83 -6.62
N ARG A 107 7.60 -4.08 -6.17
CA ARG A 107 7.13 -4.52 -4.83
C ARG A 107 7.98 -3.97 -3.70
N ILE A 108 9.29 -3.89 -3.86
CA ILE A 108 10.19 -3.22 -2.90
C ILE A 108 9.81 -1.75 -2.77
N PHE A 109 9.64 -1.05 -3.88
CA PHE A 109 9.26 0.36 -3.89
C PHE A 109 7.88 0.59 -3.27
N ALA A 110 6.90 -0.28 -3.59
CA ALA A 110 5.59 -0.27 -2.96
C ALA A 110 5.67 -0.43 -1.43
N GLY A 111 6.51 -1.34 -0.95
CA GLY A 111 6.74 -1.56 0.48
C GLY A 111 7.38 -0.34 1.16
N VAL A 112 8.38 0.26 0.53
CA VAL A 112 9.02 1.50 1.04
C VAL A 112 7.99 2.63 1.15
N CYS A 113 7.12 2.81 0.16
CA CYS A 113 6.09 3.84 0.17
C CYS A 113 4.84 3.46 0.97
N GLY A 114 4.70 2.21 1.43
CA GLY A 114 3.52 1.65 2.10
C GLY A 114 3.26 2.16 3.53
N GLY A 115 3.69 3.36 3.86
CA GLY A 115 3.47 3.99 5.17
C GLY A 115 2.08 4.61 5.37
N ASN A 116 1.27 4.66 4.32
CA ASN A 116 -0.05 5.31 4.34
C ASN A 116 -1.00 4.76 5.41
N ILE A 117 -1.02 3.45 5.65
CA ILE A 117 -1.86 2.82 6.69
C ILE A 117 -1.42 3.29 8.08
N THR A 118 -0.10 3.26 8.36
CA THR A 118 0.47 3.71 9.64
C THR A 118 0.18 5.18 9.88
N VAL A 119 0.38 6.02 8.86
CA VAL A 119 0.12 7.46 8.95
C VAL A 119 -1.38 7.75 9.08
N ALA A 120 -2.25 6.99 8.38
CA ALA A 120 -3.69 7.11 8.48
C ALA A 120 -4.20 6.74 9.88
N GLN A 121 -3.69 5.67 10.48
CA GLN A 121 -4.01 5.28 11.86
C GLN A 121 -3.62 6.36 12.86
N ALA A 122 -2.40 6.90 12.73
CA ALA A 122 -1.93 7.99 13.56
C ALA A 122 -2.79 9.26 13.36
N TYR A 123 -3.17 9.58 12.13
CA TYR A 123 -4.04 10.72 11.82
C TYR A 123 -5.43 10.58 12.47
N ILE A 124 -6.04 9.40 12.36
CA ILE A 124 -7.34 9.11 13.00
C ILE A 124 -7.22 9.22 14.52
N ALA A 125 -6.13 8.70 15.11
CA ALA A 125 -5.90 8.79 16.54
C ALA A 125 -5.77 10.25 17.02
N ASP A 126 -5.08 11.10 16.24
CA ASP A 126 -4.85 12.51 16.58
C ASP A 126 -6.15 13.35 16.54
N ILE A 127 -7.08 13.04 15.62
CA ILE A 127 -8.32 13.80 15.42
C ILE A 127 -9.54 13.20 16.15
N THR A 128 -9.34 12.11 16.89
CA THR A 128 -10.44 11.36 17.53
C THR A 128 -10.27 11.33 19.04
N PRO A 129 -11.33 11.71 19.82
CA PRO A 129 -11.34 11.50 21.26
C PRO A 129 -11.14 10.02 21.62
N PRO A 130 -10.49 9.71 22.78
CA PRO A 130 -10.17 8.34 23.17
C PRO A 130 -11.36 7.37 23.13
N GLU A 131 -12.56 7.83 23.54
CA GLU A 131 -13.79 7.03 23.62
C GLU A 131 -14.28 6.55 22.24
N HIS A 132 -13.93 7.25 21.16
CA HIS A 132 -14.37 6.94 19.79
C HIS A 132 -13.26 6.37 18.90
N ARG A 133 -12.03 6.25 19.40
CA ARG A 133 -10.88 5.76 18.61
C ARG A 133 -11.11 4.36 18.06
N SER A 134 -11.57 3.44 18.90
CA SER A 134 -11.81 2.04 18.50
C SER A 134 -12.79 1.96 17.33
N LYS A 135 -13.92 2.70 17.41
CA LYS A 135 -14.93 2.75 16.35
C LYS A 135 -14.37 3.31 15.04
N ARG A 136 -13.57 4.38 15.12
CA ARG A 136 -12.98 5.03 13.92
C ARG A 136 -11.82 4.24 13.33
N MET A 137 -11.04 3.53 14.16
CA MET A 137 -10.03 2.58 13.67
C MET A 137 -10.68 1.40 12.93
N GLY A 138 -11.88 1.01 13.30
CA GLY A 138 -12.67 0.02 12.58
C GLY A 138 -12.93 0.39 11.11
N LEU A 139 -12.92 1.69 10.75
CA LEU A 139 -13.02 2.12 9.35
C LEU A 139 -11.84 1.63 8.50
N ILE A 140 -10.63 1.60 9.05
CA ILE A 140 -9.46 1.05 8.35
C ILE A 140 -9.65 -0.45 8.14
N GLY A 141 -10.12 -1.17 9.18
CA GLY A 141 -10.45 -2.59 9.05
C GLY A 141 -11.52 -2.86 7.98
N MET A 142 -12.54 -2.00 7.91
CA MET A 142 -13.56 -2.06 6.87
C MET A 142 -12.98 -1.78 5.47
N ALA A 143 -12.08 -0.81 5.36
CA ALA A 143 -11.37 -0.52 4.10
C ALA A 143 -10.54 -1.73 3.65
N PHE A 144 -9.86 -2.43 4.58
CA PHE A 144 -9.16 -3.68 4.30
C PHE A 144 -10.12 -4.76 3.76
N GLY A 145 -11.22 -5.02 4.48
CA GLY A 145 -12.19 -6.03 4.07
C GLY A 145 -12.74 -5.77 2.67
N LEU A 146 -13.18 -4.54 2.41
CA LEU A 146 -13.71 -4.13 1.11
C LEU A 146 -12.63 -4.15 0.02
N GLY A 147 -11.41 -3.68 0.31
CA GLY A 147 -10.29 -3.70 -0.64
C GLY A 147 -9.93 -5.12 -1.09
N PHE A 148 -9.91 -6.08 -0.16
CA PHE A 148 -9.66 -7.49 -0.46
C PHE A 148 -10.81 -8.20 -1.17
N ILE A 149 -12.06 -7.70 -1.04
CA ILE A 149 -13.20 -8.23 -1.80
C ILE A 149 -13.20 -7.67 -3.21
N PHE A 150 -13.07 -6.35 -3.36
CA PHE A 150 -13.14 -5.70 -4.67
C PHE A 150 -11.86 -5.87 -5.50
N GLY A 151 -10.68 -5.94 -4.86
CA GLY A 151 -9.41 -6.12 -5.55
C GLY A 151 -9.42 -7.33 -6.50
N PRO A 152 -9.59 -8.57 -5.99
CA PRO A 152 -9.64 -9.76 -6.82
C PRO A 152 -10.84 -9.82 -7.77
N ALA A 153 -11.94 -9.11 -7.45
CA ALA A 153 -13.12 -9.07 -8.32
C ALA A 153 -12.92 -8.21 -9.57
N ILE A 154 -11.95 -7.28 -9.53
CA ILE A 154 -11.62 -6.35 -10.62
C ILE A 154 -10.40 -6.84 -11.43
N SER A 155 -9.55 -7.71 -10.85
CA SER A 155 -8.28 -8.17 -11.44
C SER A 155 -8.46 -9.29 -12.54
#